data_b4d8800b269c86b2b44ca006c4aaadbc
#
_entry.id   b4d8800b269c86b2b44ca006c4aaadbc
#
_cell.length_a   1.000
_cell.length_b   1.000
_cell.length_c   1.000
_cell.angle_alpha   90.00
_cell.angle_beta   90.00
_cell.angle_gamma   90.00
#
_symmetry.space_group_name_H-M   'P 1'
#
loop_
_entity.id
_entity.type
_entity.pdbx_description
1 polymer ?
#
loop_
_entity_poly.entity_id
_entity_poly.type
_entity_poly.pdbx_seq_one_letter_code
_entity_poly.pdbx_strand_id
1 'polypeptide(L)'
;MLCSPCVETLFEFLAILQIAAGLFLLWQGIQWLTYVRRRLRTDPGFYAPRTAVLCPCRGMEPGLERNLVSLCEFAHQNFEIFFILASESDPAYSLIKRVAASSRVKANIIIAGKPTSSSEKVNNLRVAIEQLPPDFEVLVFTDSDGRPGKTWLHHLVAPLADSRIGATTTMRWFIPNNSAFPNALLAAWNASVVTMLGGHAKNFCWGGGTAIRRALFEQMGMLDVWQNSFSDDYSLTIAIERTGRQIVFLPECLTPSYVQTDFPGLLEFTNRQIKITRIYRPKMWAAAFATHFLFCSTLVLGLVVALSLAIDSRPSSQVITLFVLPLLLAAFRGALRVIGVTEAMPSARAEIMAQSWIYILVTILIPFLYLLNFSASLFGRRVTWRGIQYEIISPDQTRVVTP
;
A
#
# COMPACT_ATOMS: atom_id res chain seq x y z
N MET A 1 -45.87 10.03 -7.55
CA MET A 1 -45.11 8.82 -7.12
C MET A 1 -43.79 8.81 -7.87
N LEU A 2 -42.71 9.26 -7.23
CA LEU A 2 -41.38 9.28 -7.85
C LEU A 2 -40.65 7.93 -7.73
N CYS A 3 -41.08 7.08 -6.81
CA CYS A 3 -40.48 5.73 -6.63
C CYS A 3 -41.54 4.65 -6.83
N SER A 4 -41.30 3.69 -7.74
CA SER A 4 -42.17 2.53 -7.90
C SER A 4 -41.85 1.48 -6.80
N PRO A 5 -42.81 0.65 -6.38
CA PRO A 5 -42.56 -0.44 -5.42
C PRO A 5 -41.42 -1.38 -5.85
N CYS A 6 -41.20 -1.52 -7.14
CA CYS A 6 -40.12 -2.34 -7.71
C CYS A 6 -38.72 -1.75 -7.36
N VAL A 7 -38.57 -0.42 -7.39
CA VAL A 7 -37.30 0.27 -7.05
C VAL A 7 -37.01 0.17 -5.55
N GLU A 8 -38.06 0.26 -4.71
CA GLU A 8 -37.96 0.09 -3.27
C GLU A 8 -37.49 -1.34 -2.92
N THR A 9 -38.14 -2.35 -3.49
CA THR A 9 -37.75 -3.77 -3.31
C THR A 9 -36.33 -4.05 -3.80
N LEU A 10 -35.93 -3.46 -4.94
CA LEU A 10 -34.54 -3.59 -5.43
C LEU A 10 -33.54 -2.99 -4.43
N PHE A 11 -33.83 -1.80 -3.90
CA PHE A 11 -32.98 -1.19 -2.87
C PHE A 11 -32.88 -2.09 -1.64
N GLU A 12 -34.00 -2.59 -1.11
CA GLU A 12 -34.00 -3.46 0.06
C GLU A 12 -33.15 -4.71 -0.14
N PHE A 13 -33.27 -5.36 -1.31
CA PHE A 13 -32.43 -6.52 -1.66
C PHE A 13 -30.94 -6.18 -1.68
N LEU A 14 -30.55 -5.09 -2.37
CA LEU A 14 -29.16 -4.66 -2.45
C LEU A 14 -28.61 -4.24 -1.08
N ALA A 15 -29.41 -3.56 -0.27
CA ALA A 15 -29.03 -3.15 1.07
C ALA A 15 -28.79 -4.35 2.01
N ILE A 16 -29.63 -5.36 1.96
CA ILE A 16 -29.44 -6.60 2.73
C ILE A 16 -28.13 -7.29 2.31
N LEU A 17 -27.88 -7.41 1.02
CA LEU A 17 -26.63 -7.97 0.51
C LEU A 17 -25.41 -7.15 0.97
N GLN A 18 -25.53 -5.81 0.93
CA GLN A 18 -24.47 -4.90 1.38
C GLN A 18 -24.24 -5.00 2.90
N ILE A 19 -25.28 -5.15 3.70
CA ILE A 19 -25.17 -5.36 5.15
C ILE A 19 -24.46 -6.68 5.44
N ALA A 20 -24.85 -7.77 4.77
CA ALA A 20 -24.18 -9.06 4.91
C ALA A 20 -22.68 -8.97 4.57
N ALA A 21 -22.34 -8.31 3.46
CA ALA A 21 -20.96 -8.04 3.09
C ALA A 21 -20.24 -7.16 4.14
N GLY A 22 -20.91 -6.13 4.65
CA GLY A 22 -20.40 -5.24 5.70
C GLY A 22 -20.10 -5.97 7.01
N LEU A 23 -20.97 -6.87 7.45
CA LEU A 23 -20.78 -7.72 8.65
C LEU A 23 -19.59 -8.68 8.46
N PHE A 24 -19.47 -9.29 7.28
CA PHE A 24 -18.31 -10.12 6.94
C PHE A 24 -17.01 -9.32 6.99
N LEU A 25 -16.99 -8.13 6.40
CA LEU A 25 -15.81 -7.24 6.41
C LEU A 25 -15.50 -6.72 7.83
N LEU A 26 -16.50 -6.50 8.67
CA LEU A 26 -16.30 -6.13 10.08
C LEU A 26 -15.67 -7.29 10.85
N TRP A 27 -16.17 -8.52 10.65
CA TRP A 27 -15.56 -9.72 11.22
C TRP A 27 -14.08 -9.86 10.79
N GLN A 28 -13.77 -9.66 9.51
CA GLN A 28 -12.37 -9.63 9.04
C GLN A 28 -11.55 -8.54 9.73
N GLY A 29 -12.14 -7.36 9.98
CA GLY A 29 -11.50 -6.28 10.74
C GLY A 29 -11.14 -6.68 12.18
N ILE A 30 -12.04 -7.44 12.87
CA ILE A 30 -11.77 -7.99 14.20
C ILE A 30 -10.64 -9.03 14.15
N GLN A 31 -10.64 -9.93 13.15
CA GLN A 31 -9.57 -10.91 12.96
C GLN A 31 -8.23 -10.21 12.68
N TRP A 32 -8.25 -9.15 11.88
CA TRP A 32 -7.06 -8.32 11.60
C TRP A 32 -6.51 -7.68 12.89
N LEU A 33 -7.35 -7.05 13.69
CA LEU A 33 -6.94 -6.45 14.97
C LEU A 33 -6.38 -7.50 15.94
N THR A 34 -7.00 -8.68 16.00
CA THR A 34 -6.52 -9.80 16.81
C THR A 34 -5.14 -10.27 16.34
N TYR A 35 -4.94 -10.36 15.02
CA TYR A 35 -3.64 -10.69 14.43
C TYR A 35 -2.58 -9.66 14.78
N VAL A 36 -2.89 -8.36 14.62
CA VAL A 36 -1.98 -7.26 14.98
C VAL A 36 -1.55 -7.40 16.45
N ARG A 37 -2.50 -7.52 17.38
CA ARG A 37 -2.21 -7.65 18.81
C ARG A 37 -1.38 -8.88 19.15
N ARG A 38 -1.63 -10.00 18.46
CA ARG A 38 -0.82 -11.22 18.63
C ARG A 38 0.61 -10.98 18.16
N ARG A 39 0.79 -10.40 16.98
CA ARG A 39 2.12 -10.10 16.41
C ARG A 39 2.93 -9.17 17.31
N LEU A 40 2.33 -8.09 17.81
CA LEU A 40 2.99 -7.14 18.70
C LEU A 40 3.47 -7.74 20.02
N ARG A 41 2.95 -8.91 20.42
CA ARG A 41 3.37 -9.66 21.61
C ARG A 41 4.35 -10.79 21.31
N THR A 42 4.61 -11.07 20.02
CA THR A 42 5.50 -12.15 19.59
C THR A 42 6.93 -11.64 19.56
N ASP A 43 7.83 -12.35 20.20
CA ASP A 43 9.26 -12.09 20.07
C ASP A 43 9.67 -12.41 18.61
N PRO A 44 10.29 -11.46 17.89
CA PRO A 44 10.76 -11.69 16.53
C PRO A 44 11.87 -12.77 16.45
N GLY A 45 12.53 -13.08 17.57
CA GLY A 45 13.71 -13.93 17.60
C GLY A 45 14.97 -13.19 17.13
N PHE A 46 16.10 -13.90 17.12
CA PHE A 46 17.36 -13.34 16.64
C PHE A 46 17.78 -13.99 15.33
N TYR A 47 17.84 -13.18 14.27
CA TYR A 47 18.40 -13.53 12.97
C TYR A 47 18.98 -12.26 12.34
N ALA A 48 20.31 -12.20 12.23
CA ALA A 48 21.05 -11.01 11.78
C ALA A 48 22.03 -11.35 10.64
N PRO A 49 21.53 -11.85 9.49
CA PRO A 49 22.34 -12.11 8.31
C PRO A 49 22.90 -10.83 7.74
N ARG A 50 23.93 -10.90 6.89
CA ARG A 50 24.39 -9.72 6.17
C ARG A 50 23.30 -9.21 5.23
N THR A 51 22.80 -8.01 5.52
CA THR A 51 21.58 -7.46 4.92
C THR A 51 21.87 -6.22 4.10
N ALA A 52 21.40 -6.20 2.83
CA ALA A 52 21.40 -5.02 1.98
C ALA A 52 20.04 -4.31 2.04
N VAL A 53 19.99 -3.08 2.52
CA VAL A 53 18.80 -2.22 2.49
C VAL A 53 18.85 -1.36 1.25
N LEU A 54 17.93 -1.60 0.32
CA LEU A 54 17.87 -0.98 -1.01
C LEU A 54 16.77 0.08 -1.03
N CYS A 55 17.17 1.34 -1.20
CA CYS A 55 16.28 2.49 -1.19
C CYS A 55 16.38 3.28 -2.49
N PRO A 56 15.54 3.00 -3.50
CA PRO A 56 15.43 3.82 -4.70
C PRO A 56 14.94 5.23 -4.34
N CYS A 57 15.64 6.24 -4.83
CA CYS A 57 15.35 7.64 -4.58
C CYS A 57 15.14 8.39 -5.89
N ARG A 58 14.23 9.38 -5.88
CA ARG A 58 14.02 10.27 -7.02
C ARG A 58 13.41 11.59 -6.58
N GLY A 59 14.09 12.69 -6.92
CA GLY A 59 13.61 14.03 -6.66
C GLY A 59 13.49 14.38 -5.18
N MET A 60 13.19 15.64 -4.93
CA MET A 60 13.00 16.15 -3.56
C MET A 60 11.55 15.97 -3.12
N GLU A 61 11.37 15.41 -1.94
CA GLU A 61 10.07 15.24 -1.28
C GLU A 61 10.05 15.92 0.09
N PRO A 62 8.88 16.38 0.56
CA PRO A 62 8.75 16.89 1.92
C PRO A 62 9.22 15.85 2.95
N GLY A 63 10.19 16.23 3.77
CA GLY A 63 10.71 15.35 4.83
C GLY A 63 11.71 14.30 4.38
N LEU A 64 12.17 14.30 3.12
CA LEU A 64 13.12 13.33 2.58
C LEU A 64 14.34 13.13 3.48
N GLU A 65 14.99 14.20 3.95
CA GLU A 65 16.16 14.10 4.83
C GLU A 65 15.87 13.28 6.09
N ARG A 66 14.76 13.59 6.78
CA ARG A 66 14.36 12.86 8.01
C ARG A 66 14.03 11.40 7.71
N ASN A 67 13.44 11.11 6.57
CA ASN A 67 13.12 9.75 6.15
C ASN A 67 14.41 8.95 5.91
N LEU A 68 15.37 9.50 5.15
CA LEU A 68 16.64 8.83 4.86
C LEU A 68 17.50 8.66 6.12
N VAL A 69 17.53 9.65 7.02
CA VAL A 69 18.23 9.54 8.31
C VAL A 69 17.64 8.40 9.15
N SER A 70 16.32 8.21 9.16
CA SER A 70 15.70 7.12 9.92
C SER A 70 16.15 5.73 9.46
N LEU A 71 16.47 5.56 8.16
CA LEU A 71 17.04 4.31 7.64
C LEU A 71 18.46 4.06 8.19
N CYS A 72 19.23 5.13 8.44
CA CYS A 72 20.58 5.05 8.98
C CYS A 72 20.58 4.78 10.51
N GLU A 73 19.44 4.82 11.18
CA GLU A 73 19.31 4.66 12.64
C GLU A 73 18.79 3.28 13.07
N PHE A 74 18.71 2.30 12.17
CA PHE A 74 18.22 0.97 12.51
C PHE A 74 19.09 0.31 13.59
N ALA A 75 18.41 -0.20 14.64
CA ALA A 75 19.03 -1.01 15.70
C ALA A 75 19.13 -2.48 15.21
N HIS A 76 19.87 -2.71 14.13
CA HIS A 76 20.14 -4.02 13.56
C HIS A 76 21.65 -4.20 13.36
N GLN A 77 22.13 -5.43 13.52
CA GLN A 77 23.52 -5.74 13.27
C GLN A 77 23.72 -6.18 11.81
N ASN A 78 24.90 -5.90 11.26
CA ASN A 78 25.35 -6.45 9.98
C ASN A 78 24.49 -6.06 8.76
N PHE A 79 24.28 -4.74 8.57
CA PHE A 79 23.58 -4.23 7.38
C PHE A 79 24.31 -3.05 6.75
N GLU A 80 24.07 -2.85 5.48
CA GLU A 80 24.48 -1.66 4.73
C GLU A 80 23.27 -1.08 3.99
N ILE A 81 23.29 0.23 3.79
CA ILE A 81 22.25 0.94 3.04
C ILE A 81 22.78 1.31 1.66
N PHE A 82 21.93 1.16 0.67
CA PHE A 82 22.19 1.54 -0.72
C PHE A 82 21.10 2.52 -1.16
N PHE A 83 21.45 3.79 -1.27
CA PHE A 83 20.63 4.81 -1.90
C PHE A 83 20.85 4.77 -3.40
N ILE A 84 19.78 4.59 -4.17
CA ILE A 84 19.87 4.30 -5.58
C ILE A 84 19.18 5.41 -6.38
N LEU A 85 19.88 6.02 -7.30
CA LEU A 85 19.41 7.11 -8.15
C LEU A 85 19.64 6.76 -9.62
N ALA A 86 18.82 7.30 -10.51
CA ALA A 86 19.05 7.15 -11.94
C ALA A 86 20.22 8.01 -12.44
N SER A 87 20.53 9.12 -11.77
CA SER A 87 21.58 10.07 -12.20
C SER A 87 22.07 10.92 -11.04
N GLU A 88 23.33 11.34 -11.09
CA GLU A 88 23.89 12.36 -10.18
C GLU A 88 23.24 13.75 -10.37
N SER A 89 22.59 14.00 -11.50
CA SER A 89 21.83 15.22 -11.76
C SER A 89 20.46 15.26 -11.06
N ASP A 90 20.06 14.18 -10.36
CA ASP A 90 18.82 14.18 -9.59
C ASP A 90 18.89 15.22 -8.47
N PRO A 91 17.84 16.03 -8.27
CA PRO A 91 17.80 17.04 -7.20
C PRO A 91 18.07 16.51 -5.80
N ALA A 92 17.75 15.22 -5.52
CA ALA A 92 18.02 14.59 -4.24
C ALA A 92 19.48 14.18 -4.01
N TYR A 93 20.30 14.11 -5.06
CA TYR A 93 21.67 13.57 -4.99
C TYR A 93 22.53 14.24 -3.92
N SER A 94 22.56 15.59 -3.90
CA SER A 94 23.35 16.34 -2.93
C SER A 94 22.91 16.10 -1.48
N LEU A 95 21.61 15.98 -1.25
CA LEU A 95 21.05 15.63 0.07
C LEU A 95 21.45 14.22 0.48
N ILE A 96 21.27 13.25 -0.41
CA ILE A 96 21.62 11.84 -0.16
C ILE A 96 23.11 11.70 0.14
N LYS A 97 23.96 12.39 -0.59
CA LYS A 97 25.42 12.40 -0.34
C LYS A 97 25.75 12.91 1.07
N ARG A 98 25.10 13.98 1.53
CA ARG A 98 25.29 14.48 2.90
C ARG A 98 24.81 13.46 3.94
N VAL A 99 23.62 12.87 3.75
CA VAL A 99 23.08 11.86 4.68
C VAL A 99 23.98 10.64 4.73
N ALA A 100 24.43 10.14 3.58
CA ALA A 100 25.34 9.00 3.53
C ALA A 100 26.68 9.27 4.23
N ALA A 101 27.26 10.47 4.03
CA ALA A 101 28.52 10.86 4.67
C ALA A 101 28.41 11.05 6.19
N SER A 102 27.25 11.45 6.70
CA SER A 102 26.99 11.62 8.14
C SER A 102 26.48 10.34 8.84
N SER A 103 26.21 9.29 8.09
CA SER A 103 25.67 8.03 8.59
C SER A 103 26.70 7.31 9.48
N ARG A 104 26.22 6.72 10.60
CA ARG A 104 27.03 5.84 11.46
C ARG A 104 27.17 4.42 10.90
N VAL A 105 26.26 4.04 10.01
CA VAL A 105 26.29 2.76 9.28
C VAL A 105 26.82 3.00 7.88
N LYS A 106 27.34 1.95 7.26
CA LYS A 106 27.84 2.06 5.88
C LYS A 106 26.68 2.33 4.93
N ALA A 107 26.69 3.52 4.33
CA ALA A 107 25.70 4.00 3.38
C ALA A 107 26.39 4.26 2.03
N ASN A 108 25.91 3.58 1.02
CA ASN A 108 26.47 3.60 -0.34
C ASN A 108 25.50 4.32 -1.28
N ILE A 109 26.03 4.92 -2.34
CA ILE A 109 25.23 5.52 -3.41
C ILE A 109 25.49 4.76 -4.71
N ILE A 110 24.42 4.35 -5.38
CA ILE A 110 24.49 3.67 -6.67
C ILE A 110 23.78 4.53 -7.71
N ILE A 111 24.45 4.76 -8.85
CA ILE A 111 23.85 5.41 -10.02
C ILE A 111 23.47 4.34 -11.02
N ALA A 112 22.18 4.10 -11.15
CA ALA A 112 21.64 2.98 -11.93
C ALA A 112 21.42 3.28 -13.41
N GLY A 113 21.51 4.55 -13.82
CA GLY A 113 21.14 4.96 -15.17
C GLY A 113 19.62 5.03 -15.38
N LYS A 114 19.24 5.56 -16.55
CA LYS A 114 17.82 5.68 -16.93
C LYS A 114 17.24 4.31 -17.34
N PRO A 115 15.97 4.05 -17.04
CA PRO A 115 15.31 2.81 -17.45
C PRO A 115 15.08 2.79 -18.97
N THR A 116 15.14 1.60 -19.56
CA THR A 116 14.86 1.39 -20.99
C THR A 116 13.57 0.58 -21.22
N SER A 117 13.31 -0.40 -20.36
CA SER A 117 12.24 -1.39 -20.55
C SER A 117 11.48 -1.75 -19.26
N SER A 118 11.80 -1.09 -18.13
CA SER A 118 11.11 -1.26 -16.84
C SER A 118 10.76 0.09 -16.24
N SER A 119 10.08 0.11 -15.09
CA SER A 119 9.99 1.36 -14.32
C SER A 119 11.35 1.74 -13.76
N GLU A 120 11.55 3.04 -13.48
CA GLU A 120 12.82 3.52 -12.92
C GLU A 120 13.13 2.87 -11.56
N LYS A 121 12.12 2.68 -10.72
CA LYS A 121 12.29 1.98 -9.44
C LYS A 121 12.82 0.57 -9.63
N VAL A 122 12.21 -0.19 -10.53
CA VAL A 122 12.62 -1.57 -10.83
C VAL A 122 14.01 -1.61 -11.43
N ASN A 123 14.33 -0.71 -12.38
CA ASN A 123 15.68 -0.58 -12.94
C ASN A 123 16.72 -0.28 -11.85
N ASN A 124 16.43 0.67 -10.97
CA ASN A 124 17.30 1.04 -9.86
C ASN A 124 17.59 -0.15 -8.94
N LEU A 125 16.55 -0.88 -8.55
CA LEU A 125 16.72 -2.07 -7.70
C LEU A 125 17.52 -3.16 -8.41
N ARG A 126 17.23 -3.45 -9.68
CA ARG A 126 17.91 -4.48 -10.46
C ARG A 126 19.40 -4.18 -10.58
N VAL A 127 19.76 -2.96 -11.04
CA VAL A 127 21.16 -2.56 -11.19
C VAL A 127 21.90 -2.58 -9.85
N ALA A 128 21.23 -2.17 -8.77
CA ALA A 128 21.86 -2.22 -7.46
C ALA A 128 22.16 -3.65 -7.03
N ILE A 129 21.22 -4.59 -7.20
CA ILE A 129 21.41 -6.00 -6.82
C ILE A 129 22.53 -6.66 -7.64
N GLU A 130 22.63 -6.34 -8.94
CA GLU A 130 23.73 -6.82 -9.80
C GLU A 130 25.12 -6.35 -9.32
N GLN A 131 25.21 -5.18 -8.68
CA GLN A 131 26.46 -4.64 -8.14
C GLN A 131 26.77 -5.05 -6.70
N LEU A 132 25.82 -5.69 -5.99
CA LEU A 132 26.04 -6.12 -4.62
C LEU A 132 27.08 -7.24 -4.52
N PRO A 133 28.00 -7.16 -3.56
CA PRO A 133 28.83 -8.29 -3.18
C PRO A 133 27.99 -9.56 -2.90
N PRO A 134 28.53 -10.76 -3.23
CA PRO A 134 27.76 -12.01 -3.13
C PRO A 134 27.43 -12.45 -1.69
N ASP A 135 28.10 -11.90 -0.71
CA ASP A 135 27.97 -12.25 0.72
C ASP A 135 26.79 -11.54 1.42
N PHE A 136 26.02 -10.69 0.73
CA PHE A 136 24.73 -10.27 1.24
C PHE A 136 23.70 -11.40 1.13
N GLU A 137 23.14 -11.81 2.29
CA GLU A 137 22.22 -12.95 2.40
C GLU A 137 20.75 -12.54 2.30
N VAL A 138 20.43 -11.29 2.73
CA VAL A 138 19.06 -10.76 2.72
C VAL A 138 19.02 -9.44 1.97
N LEU A 139 18.01 -9.31 1.11
CA LEU A 139 17.66 -8.08 0.41
C LEU A 139 16.42 -7.48 1.07
N VAL A 140 16.49 -6.19 1.39
CA VAL A 140 15.38 -5.41 1.96
C VAL A 140 15.08 -4.25 1.03
N PHE A 141 13.84 -4.17 0.58
CA PHE A 141 13.33 -3.09 -0.26
C PHE A 141 12.60 -2.07 0.60
N THR A 142 12.94 -0.80 0.46
CA THR A 142 12.29 0.31 1.17
C THR A 142 12.11 1.52 0.28
N ASP A 143 11.06 2.31 0.50
CA ASP A 143 10.83 3.57 -0.20
C ASP A 143 11.46 4.74 0.57
N SER A 144 11.81 5.83 -0.13
CA SER A 144 12.38 7.05 0.46
C SER A 144 11.34 7.94 1.16
N ASP A 145 10.04 7.65 1.02
CA ASP A 145 8.94 8.47 1.54
C ASP A 145 8.33 7.94 2.86
N GLY A 146 8.92 6.88 3.42
CA GLY A 146 8.56 6.33 4.72
C GLY A 146 9.57 6.69 5.82
N ARG A 147 9.11 6.67 7.08
CA ARG A 147 9.95 6.89 8.26
C ARG A 147 9.86 5.72 9.23
N PRO A 148 10.54 4.60 8.94
CA PRO A 148 10.51 3.41 9.80
C PRO A 148 11.17 3.68 11.16
N GLY A 149 10.72 2.95 12.19
CA GLY A 149 11.30 2.99 13.53
C GLY A 149 12.62 2.22 13.62
N LYS A 150 13.38 2.44 14.70
CA LYS A 150 14.73 1.84 14.89
C LYS A 150 14.75 0.32 14.84
N THR A 151 13.72 -0.35 15.34
CA THR A 151 13.62 -1.83 15.36
C THR A 151 13.05 -2.44 14.09
N TRP A 152 12.63 -1.60 13.14
CA TRP A 152 11.94 -2.02 11.92
C TRP A 152 12.70 -3.10 11.13
N LEU A 153 13.98 -2.88 10.87
CA LEU A 153 14.80 -3.80 10.08
C LEU A 153 14.95 -5.15 10.78
N HIS A 154 15.16 -5.15 12.10
CA HIS A 154 15.25 -6.38 12.90
C HIS A 154 13.96 -7.20 12.80
N HIS A 155 12.80 -6.57 13.03
CA HIS A 155 11.51 -7.26 12.94
C HIS A 155 11.23 -7.77 11.53
N LEU A 156 11.61 -7.01 10.50
CA LEU A 156 11.36 -7.38 9.11
C LEU A 156 12.21 -8.58 8.68
N VAL A 157 13.46 -8.70 9.17
CA VAL A 157 14.41 -9.72 8.77
C VAL A 157 14.27 -11.01 9.60
N ALA A 158 14.02 -10.88 10.91
CA ALA A 158 14.05 -12.01 11.84
C ALA A 158 13.19 -13.23 11.43
N PRO A 159 11.96 -13.09 10.92
CA PRO A 159 11.15 -14.26 10.53
C PRO A 159 11.71 -15.05 9.33
N LEU A 160 12.64 -14.47 8.55
CA LEU A 160 13.27 -15.17 7.43
C LEU A 160 14.21 -16.30 7.88
N ALA A 161 14.48 -16.46 9.18
CA ALA A 161 15.14 -17.65 9.72
C ALA A 161 14.35 -18.94 9.40
N ASP A 162 13.02 -18.84 9.26
CA ASP A 162 12.16 -19.95 8.82
C ASP A 162 12.19 -20.07 7.29
N SER A 163 12.68 -21.19 6.78
CA SER A 163 12.78 -21.45 5.33
C SER A 163 11.43 -21.54 4.61
N ARG A 164 10.33 -21.77 5.33
CA ARG A 164 8.95 -21.80 4.79
C ARG A 164 8.45 -20.41 4.41
N ILE A 165 9.04 -19.36 5.00
CA ILE A 165 8.72 -17.97 4.68
C ILE A 165 9.48 -17.57 3.41
N GLY A 166 8.75 -17.17 2.37
CA GLY A 166 9.31 -16.66 1.12
C GLY A 166 9.78 -15.22 1.26
N ALA A 167 8.92 -14.38 1.84
CA ALA A 167 9.24 -12.99 2.16
C ALA A 167 8.47 -12.52 3.39
N THR A 168 8.98 -11.48 4.02
CA THR A 168 8.24 -10.67 4.99
C THR A 168 7.85 -9.35 4.36
N THR A 169 6.73 -8.79 4.76
CA THR A 169 6.23 -7.53 4.23
C THR A 169 5.56 -6.69 5.31
N THR A 170 5.48 -5.41 5.06
CA THR A 170 4.71 -4.46 5.86
C THR A 170 3.90 -3.55 4.96
N MET A 171 3.45 -2.40 5.47
CA MET A 171 2.76 -1.38 4.71
C MET A 171 3.06 0.01 5.30
N ARG A 172 2.88 1.05 4.49
CA ARG A 172 2.90 2.42 4.98
C ARG A 172 1.52 2.90 5.40
N TRP A 173 1.49 3.79 6.37
CA TRP A 173 0.30 4.49 6.78
C TRP A 173 0.44 5.97 6.44
N PHE A 174 -0.43 6.48 5.60
CA PHE A 174 -0.41 7.90 5.24
C PHE A 174 -0.97 8.76 6.35
N ILE A 175 -0.17 9.76 6.75
CA ILE A 175 -0.54 10.79 7.71
C ILE A 175 -0.55 12.13 6.95
N PRO A 176 -1.71 12.79 6.80
CA PRO A 176 -1.80 14.10 6.17
C PRO A 176 -0.96 15.16 6.86
N ASN A 177 -0.14 15.90 6.11
CA ASN A 177 0.64 17.03 6.63
C ASN A 177 -0.24 18.27 6.96
N ASN A 178 -1.43 18.34 6.34
CA ASN A 178 -2.40 19.42 6.57
C ASN A 178 -3.83 18.88 6.35
N SER A 179 -4.83 19.70 6.69
CA SER A 179 -6.25 19.35 6.63
C SER A 179 -6.89 19.46 5.23
N ALA A 180 -6.10 19.65 4.17
CA ALA A 180 -6.63 19.72 2.81
C ALA A 180 -7.34 18.41 2.42
N PHE A 181 -8.52 18.53 1.82
CA PHE A 181 -9.39 17.38 1.52
C PHE A 181 -8.73 16.30 0.64
N PRO A 182 -7.92 16.63 -0.39
CA PRO A 182 -7.19 15.59 -1.15
C PRO A 182 -6.25 14.74 -0.29
N ASN A 183 -5.61 15.33 0.73
CA ASN A 183 -4.76 14.58 1.67
C ASN A 183 -5.58 13.61 2.53
N ALA A 184 -6.75 14.06 3.01
CA ALA A 184 -7.66 13.20 3.77
C ALA A 184 -8.17 12.03 2.91
N LEU A 185 -8.56 12.29 1.66
CA LEU A 185 -8.97 11.24 0.71
C LEU A 185 -7.84 10.25 0.44
N LEU A 186 -6.61 10.73 0.19
CA LEU A 186 -5.46 9.88 -0.07
C LEU A 186 -5.11 9.00 1.14
N ALA A 187 -5.16 9.56 2.35
CA ALA A 187 -4.90 8.82 3.58
C ALA A 187 -5.98 7.77 3.86
N ALA A 188 -7.26 8.11 3.70
CA ALA A 188 -8.35 7.15 3.86
C ALA A 188 -8.33 6.05 2.79
N TRP A 189 -7.95 6.38 1.55
CA TRP A 189 -7.74 5.42 0.46
C TRP A 189 -6.64 4.41 0.80
N ASN A 190 -5.45 4.90 1.20
CA ASN A 190 -4.32 4.05 1.61
C ASN A 190 -4.69 3.16 2.81
N ALA A 191 -5.38 3.72 3.80
CA ALA A 191 -5.81 3.00 5.00
C ALA A 191 -6.68 1.78 4.67
N SER A 192 -7.43 1.79 3.57
CA SER A 192 -8.26 0.65 3.15
C SER A 192 -7.42 -0.55 2.70
N VAL A 193 -6.21 -0.32 2.18
CA VAL A 193 -5.31 -1.36 1.66
C VAL A 193 -4.61 -2.13 2.79
N VAL A 194 -4.29 -1.47 3.91
CA VAL A 194 -3.57 -2.09 5.04
C VAL A 194 -4.27 -3.35 5.54
N THR A 195 -5.60 -3.36 5.60
CA THR A 195 -6.38 -4.52 6.06
C THR A 195 -6.52 -5.65 5.04
N MET A 196 -5.94 -5.51 3.85
CA MET A 196 -5.79 -6.62 2.90
C MET A 196 -4.62 -7.53 3.26
N LEU A 197 -3.71 -7.06 4.11
CA LEU A 197 -2.62 -7.84 4.71
C LEU A 197 -3.05 -8.35 6.09
N GLY A 198 -2.58 -9.52 6.49
CA GLY A 198 -3.00 -10.09 7.78
C GLY A 198 -2.44 -11.49 8.05
N GLY A 199 -3.09 -12.22 8.96
CA GLY A 199 -2.71 -13.58 9.35
C GLY A 199 -3.18 -14.68 8.39
N HIS A 200 -3.23 -14.41 7.10
CA HIS A 200 -3.72 -15.33 6.07
C HIS A 200 -2.66 -15.55 4.97
N ALA A 201 -2.85 -16.58 4.16
CA ALA A 201 -1.91 -16.96 3.11
C ALA A 201 -1.90 -16.04 1.86
N LYS A 202 -2.84 -15.08 1.77
CA LYS A 202 -3.01 -14.20 0.59
C LYS A 202 -2.34 -12.84 0.78
N ASN A 203 -1.27 -12.76 1.56
CA ASN A 203 -0.48 -11.55 1.68
C ASN A 203 0.28 -11.28 0.37
N PHE A 204 0.62 -10.02 0.16
CA PHE A 204 1.43 -9.55 -0.96
C PHE A 204 2.64 -8.77 -0.46
N CYS A 205 3.68 -8.69 -1.25
CA CYS A 205 4.81 -7.82 -0.98
C CYS A 205 4.42 -6.37 -1.23
N TRP A 206 4.90 -5.47 -0.38
CA TRP A 206 4.86 -4.03 -0.63
C TRP A 206 6.29 -3.53 -0.89
N GLY A 207 6.49 -2.87 -2.01
CA GLY A 207 7.81 -2.45 -2.47
C GLY A 207 8.53 -1.43 -1.58
N GLY A 208 7.83 -0.84 -0.59
CA GLY A 208 8.42 0.07 0.40
C GLY A 208 8.73 -0.58 1.75
N GLY A 209 8.56 -1.90 1.87
CA GLY A 209 8.84 -2.63 3.11
C GLY A 209 8.72 -4.14 2.93
N THR A 210 9.68 -4.74 2.20
CA THR A 210 9.73 -6.19 1.98
C THR A 210 11.16 -6.69 2.17
N ALA A 211 11.31 -7.81 2.88
CA ALA A 211 12.58 -8.52 2.99
C ALA A 211 12.48 -9.93 2.42
N ILE A 212 13.55 -10.39 1.76
CA ILE A 212 13.65 -11.69 1.13
C ILE A 212 15.08 -12.22 1.22
N ARG A 213 15.27 -13.54 1.38
CA ARG A 213 16.59 -14.16 1.23
C ARG A 213 17.08 -14.03 -0.22
N ARG A 214 18.32 -13.56 -0.40
CA ARG A 214 18.93 -13.39 -1.71
C ARG A 214 18.93 -14.69 -2.53
N ALA A 215 19.28 -15.79 -1.91
CA ALA A 215 19.28 -17.10 -2.58
C ALA A 215 17.90 -17.46 -3.19
N LEU A 216 16.80 -17.15 -2.49
CA LEU A 216 15.46 -17.36 -3.03
C LEU A 216 15.13 -16.38 -4.17
N PHE A 217 15.52 -15.11 -4.04
CA PHE A 217 15.36 -14.10 -5.06
C PHE A 217 16.06 -14.50 -6.38
N GLU A 218 17.30 -14.98 -6.27
CA GLU A 218 18.08 -15.49 -7.39
C GLU A 218 17.50 -16.79 -7.96
N GLN A 219 17.10 -17.74 -7.11
CA GLN A 219 16.44 -19.00 -7.52
C GLN A 219 15.18 -18.75 -8.36
N MET A 220 14.45 -17.70 -8.06
CA MET A 220 13.24 -17.30 -8.83
C MET A 220 13.57 -16.55 -10.12
N GLY A 221 14.83 -16.27 -10.43
CA GLY A 221 15.22 -15.49 -11.61
C GLY A 221 14.71 -14.06 -11.62
N MET A 222 14.62 -13.43 -10.45
CA MET A 222 13.96 -12.12 -10.32
C MET A 222 14.63 -11.00 -11.09
N LEU A 223 15.94 -11.06 -11.33
CA LEU A 223 16.63 -10.05 -12.16
C LEU A 223 16.10 -10.05 -13.61
N ASP A 224 15.85 -11.24 -14.17
CA ASP A 224 15.28 -11.38 -15.51
C ASP A 224 13.81 -10.94 -15.53
N VAL A 225 13.02 -11.36 -14.53
CA VAL A 225 11.63 -10.91 -14.37
C VAL A 225 11.52 -9.40 -14.30
N TRP A 226 12.42 -8.75 -13.56
CA TRP A 226 12.42 -7.31 -13.37
C TRP A 226 12.96 -6.52 -14.57
N GLN A 227 13.66 -7.16 -15.51
CA GLN A 227 14.22 -6.49 -16.67
C GLN A 227 13.17 -5.68 -17.45
N ASN A 228 11.93 -6.18 -17.54
CA ASN A 228 10.85 -5.56 -18.30
C ASN A 228 9.61 -5.25 -17.44
N SER A 229 9.68 -5.44 -16.12
CA SER A 229 8.53 -5.22 -15.21
C SER A 229 8.33 -3.75 -14.88
N PHE A 230 7.07 -3.37 -14.69
CA PHE A 230 6.74 -2.05 -14.13
C PHE A 230 6.75 -2.06 -12.59
N SER A 231 6.22 -3.13 -11.96
CA SER A 231 6.04 -3.24 -10.51
C SER A 231 7.00 -4.24 -9.91
N ASP A 232 7.82 -3.79 -8.97
CA ASP A 232 8.71 -4.63 -8.17
C ASP A 232 7.92 -5.59 -7.27
N ASP A 233 6.88 -5.10 -6.62
CA ASP A 233 6.12 -5.80 -5.60
C ASP A 233 5.11 -6.82 -6.15
N TYR A 234 4.35 -6.48 -7.20
CA TYR A 234 3.45 -7.43 -7.84
C TYR A 234 4.22 -8.60 -8.49
N SER A 235 5.29 -8.32 -9.20
CA SER A 235 6.11 -9.37 -9.83
C SER A 235 6.76 -10.28 -8.79
N LEU A 236 7.30 -9.71 -7.71
CA LEU A 236 7.87 -10.47 -6.60
C LEU A 236 6.80 -11.33 -5.89
N THR A 237 5.61 -10.76 -5.62
CA THR A 237 4.48 -11.50 -5.05
C THR A 237 4.12 -12.72 -5.89
N ILE A 238 3.98 -12.54 -7.21
CA ILE A 238 3.64 -13.63 -8.14
C ILE A 238 4.72 -14.71 -8.15
N ALA A 239 5.99 -14.32 -8.12
CA ALA A 239 7.10 -15.27 -8.11
C ALA A 239 7.12 -16.10 -6.81
N ILE A 240 6.93 -15.47 -5.65
CA ILE A 240 6.89 -16.18 -4.36
C ILE A 240 5.70 -17.15 -4.29
N GLU A 241 4.51 -16.74 -4.73
CA GLU A 241 3.33 -17.61 -4.78
C GLU A 241 3.58 -18.90 -5.57
N ARG A 242 4.33 -18.81 -6.68
CA ARG A 242 4.71 -19.99 -7.49
C ARG A 242 5.62 -20.96 -6.74
N THR A 243 6.35 -20.52 -5.73
CA THR A 243 7.20 -21.39 -4.89
C THR A 243 6.41 -22.10 -3.79
N GLY A 244 5.15 -21.75 -3.55
CA GLY A 244 4.34 -22.25 -2.44
C GLY A 244 4.76 -21.71 -1.06
N ARG A 245 5.73 -20.81 -0.97
CA ARG A 245 6.17 -20.21 0.30
C ARG A 245 5.25 -19.08 0.72
N GLN A 246 5.25 -18.80 2.03
CA GLN A 246 4.38 -17.79 2.61
C GLN A 246 4.99 -16.38 2.53
N ILE A 247 4.15 -15.37 2.32
CA ILE A 247 4.47 -13.97 2.57
C ILE A 247 3.86 -13.61 3.92
N VAL A 248 4.68 -13.15 4.86
CA VAL A 248 4.24 -12.83 6.22
C VAL A 248 4.13 -11.34 6.40
N PHE A 249 2.95 -10.85 6.76
CA PHE A 249 2.73 -9.45 7.10
C PHE A 249 3.16 -9.16 8.54
N LEU A 250 3.89 -8.06 8.72
CA LEU A 250 4.46 -7.63 9.99
C LEU A 250 3.89 -6.24 10.37
N PRO A 251 2.79 -6.18 11.14
CA PRO A 251 2.21 -4.91 11.57
C PRO A 251 3.15 -4.10 12.46
N GLU A 252 4.05 -4.74 13.20
CA GLU A 252 5.10 -4.08 13.99
C GLU A 252 6.10 -3.28 13.14
N CYS A 253 6.12 -3.51 11.83
CA CYS A 253 6.91 -2.78 10.87
C CYS A 253 6.10 -1.71 10.11
N LEU A 254 4.84 -1.45 10.46
CA LEU A 254 4.07 -0.37 9.82
C LEU A 254 4.84 0.94 9.88
N THR A 255 4.87 1.64 8.73
CA THR A 255 5.74 2.81 8.54
C THR A 255 4.90 4.06 8.34
N PRO A 256 5.04 5.10 9.17
CA PRO A 256 4.38 6.38 8.91
C PRO A 256 4.99 7.04 7.67
N SER A 257 4.12 7.55 6.81
CA SER A 257 4.48 8.32 5.61
C SER A 257 3.65 9.59 5.56
N TYR A 258 4.33 10.74 5.62
CA TYR A 258 3.68 12.05 5.68
C TYR A 258 3.38 12.53 4.27
N VAL A 259 2.09 12.77 3.99
CA VAL A 259 1.64 13.06 2.63
C VAL A 259 1.10 14.47 2.48
N GLN A 260 1.41 15.05 1.31
CA GLN A 260 0.86 16.29 0.85
C GLN A 260 0.58 16.17 -0.65
N THR A 261 -0.67 16.37 -1.06
CA THR A 261 -1.11 16.25 -2.45
C THR A 261 -2.25 17.23 -2.75
N ASP A 262 -2.47 17.48 -4.03
CA ASP A 262 -3.65 18.14 -4.59
C ASP A 262 -4.56 17.10 -5.27
N PHE A 263 -5.68 17.53 -5.86
CA PHE A 263 -6.59 16.62 -6.58
C PHE A 263 -5.95 15.93 -7.80
N PRO A 264 -5.19 16.62 -8.67
CA PRO A 264 -4.47 15.96 -9.75
C PRO A 264 -3.51 14.88 -9.25
N GLY A 265 -2.70 15.17 -8.24
CA GLY A 265 -1.76 14.21 -7.64
C GLY A 265 -2.46 13.03 -6.98
N LEU A 266 -3.58 13.26 -6.27
CA LEU A 266 -4.42 12.20 -5.73
C LEU A 266 -4.89 11.24 -6.84
N LEU A 267 -5.44 11.78 -7.92
CA LEU A 267 -5.96 10.97 -9.04
C LEU A 267 -4.83 10.27 -9.80
N GLU A 268 -3.70 10.93 -10.02
CA GLU A 268 -2.52 10.31 -10.65
C GLU A 268 -2.07 9.10 -9.83
N PHE A 269 -1.90 9.28 -8.51
CA PHE A 269 -1.47 8.21 -7.63
C PHE A 269 -2.47 7.04 -7.61
N THR A 270 -3.75 7.32 -7.33
CA THR A 270 -4.76 6.27 -7.13
C THR A 270 -5.10 5.55 -8.44
N ASN A 271 -5.21 6.28 -9.56
CA ASN A 271 -5.44 5.68 -10.88
C ASN A 271 -4.28 4.77 -11.29
N ARG A 272 -3.02 5.17 -11.04
CA ARG A 272 -1.85 4.34 -11.30
C ARG A 272 -1.94 3.01 -10.54
N GLN A 273 -2.26 3.02 -9.25
CA GLN A 273 -2.37 1.79 -8.45
C GLN A 273 -3.44 0.84 -9.01
N ILE A 274 -4.60 1.36 -9.38
CA ILE A 274 -5.70 0.53 -9.91
C ILE A 274 -5.40 0.02 -11.32
N LYS A 275 -4.71 0.80 -12.17
CA LYS A 275 -4.25 0.31 -13.49
C LYS A 275 -3.22 -0.82 -13.36
N ILE A 276 -2.25 -0.69 -12.45
CA ILE A 276 -1.29 -1.76 -12.17
C ILE A 276 -2.03 -3.01 -11.68
N THR A 277 -2.94 -2.86 -10.72
CA THR A 277 -3.76 -3.96 -10.20
C THR A 277 -4.53 -4.68 -11.31
N ARG A 278 -5.14 -3.94 -12.25
CA ARG A 278 -5.86 -4.52 -13.39
C ARG A 278 -4.97 -5.41 -14.25
N ILE A 279 -3.73 -4.98 -14.48
CA ILE A 279 -2.81 -5.69 -15.37
C ILE A 279 -2.20 -6.91 -14.65
N TYR A 280 -1.75 -6.75 -13.41
CA TYR A 280 -1.07 -7.82 -12.67
C TYR A 280 -2.02 -8.80 -11.99
N ARG A 281 -3.22 -8.35 -11.57
CA ARG A 281 -4.20 -9.12 -10.79
C ARG A 281 -5.65 -8.88 -11.28
N PRO A 282 -5.98 -9.23 -12.54
CA PRO A 282 -7.28 -8.89 -13.13
C PRO A 282 -8.47 -9.48 -12.36
N LYS A 283 -8.35 -10.67 -11.77
CA LYS A 283 -9.41 -11.27 -10.96
C LYS A 283 -9.66 -10.48 -9.66
N MET A 284 -8.59 -10.02 -9.00
CA MET A 284 -8.69 -9.17 -7.80
C MET A 284 -9.30 -7.82 -8.16
N TRP A 285 -8.88 -7.23 -9.27
CA TRP A 285 -9.44 -5.99 -9.79
C TRP A 285 -10.95 -6.11 -10.03
N ALA A 286 -11.41 -7.18 -10.71
CA ALA A 286 -12.82 -7.41 -11.01
C ALA A 286 -13.67 -7.60 -9.74
N ALA A 287 -13.17 -8.38 -8.77
CA ALA A 287 -13.85 -8.58 -7.50
C ALA A 287 -13.96 -7.27 -6.69
N ALA A 288 -12.88 -6.47 -6.65
CA ALA A 288 -12.89 -5.18 -5.97
C ALA A 288 -13.82 -4.19 -6.69
N PHE A 289 -13.82 -4.13 -8.03
CA PHE A 289 -14.76 -3.31 -8.79
C PHE A 289 -16.22 -3.66 -8.45
N ALA A 290 -16.58 -4.94 -8.50
CA ALA A 290 -17.94 -5.39 -8.17
C ALA A 290 -18.36 -5.00 -6.75
N THR A 291 -17.46 -5.13 -5.77
CA THR A 291 -17.74 -4.75 -4.37
C THR A 291 -17.99 -3.26 -4.22
N HIS A 292 -17.16 -2.40 -4.84
CA HIS A 292 -17.33 -0.95 -4.76
C HIS A 292 -18.52 -0.47 -5.57
N PHE A 293 -18.80 -1.10 -6.73
CA PHE A 293 -19.99 -0.82 -7.52
C PHE A 293 -21.27 -1.14 -6.75
N LEU A 294 -21.34 -2.31 -6.09
CA LEU A 294 -22.46 -2.68 -5.24
C LEU A 294 -22.67 -1.63 -4.13
N PHE A 295 -21.60 -1.25 -3.42
CA PHE A 295 -21.68 -0.28 -2.34
C PHE A 295 -22.22 1.08 -2.83
N CYS A 296 -21.63 1.63 -3.89
CA CYS A 296 -22.01 2.92 -4.44
C CYS A 296 -23.45 2.91 -4.98
N SER A 297 -23.82 1.83 -5.73
CA SER A 297 -25.17 1.70 -6.28
C SER A 297 -26.22 1.60 -5.19
N THR A 298 -25.95 0.82 -4.12
CA THR A 298 -26.86 0.69 -2.97
C THR A 298 -27.07 2.03 -2.27
N LEU A 299 -25.98 2.79 -2.03
CA LEU A 299 -26.10 4.11 -1.38
C LEU A 299 -26.85 5.12 -2.24
N VAL A 300 -26.54 5.21 -3.53
CA VAL A 300 -27.22 6.13 -4.44
C VAL A 300 -28.70 5.79 -4.54
N LEU A 301 -29.02 4.51 -4.73
CA LEU A 301 -30.41 4.06 -4.83
C LEU A 301 -31.17 4.29 -3.51
N GLY A 302 -30.54 3.99 -2.37
CA GLY A 302 -31.14 4.23 -1.05
C GLY A 302 -31.43 5.70 -0.77
N LEU A 303 -30.52 6.60 -1.19
CA LEU A 303 -30.77 8.04 -1.09
C LEU A 303 -31.96 8.48 -1.95
N VAL A 304 -32.04 7.98 -3.19
CA VAL A 304 -33.16 8.27 -4.10
C VAL A 304 -34.49 7.77 -3.51
N VAL A 305 -34.53 6.53 -2.99
CA VAL A 305 -35.73 5.96 -2.36
C VAL A 305 -36.13 6.75 -1.12
N ALA A 306 -35.19 7.05 -0.23
CA ALA A 306 -35.45 7.80 1.00
C ALA A 306 -36.01 9.21 0.71
N LEU A 307 -35.40 9.91 -0.26
CA LEU A 307 -35.87 11.24 -0.67
C LEU A 307 -37.28 11.19 -1.32
N SER A 308 -37.52 10.21 -2.20
CA SER A 308 -38.83 10.02 -2.83
C SER A 308 -39.92 9.75 -1.82
N LEU A 309 -39.69 8.88 -0.84
CA LEU A 309 -40.64 8.62 0.22
C LEU A 309 -40.88 9.83 1.14
N ALA A 310 -39.86 10.62 1.39
CA ALA A 310 -40.00 11.85 2.18
C ALA A 310 -40.84 12.89 1.43
N ILE A 311 -40.66 13.07 0.11
CA ILE A 311 -41.44 13.97 -0.75
C ILE A 311 -42.92 13.51 -0.80
N ASP A 312 -43.16 12.20 -0.88
CA ASP A 312 -44.50 11.63 -0.87
C ASP A 312 -45.14 11.60 0.54
N SER A 313 -44.49 12.21 1.56
CA SER A 313 -44.92 12.23 2.96
C SER A 313 -45.10 10.81 3.56
N ARG A 314 -44.30 9.83 3.10
CA ARG A 314 -44.32 8.42 3.51
C ARG A 314 -42.95 7.96 4.04
N PRO A 315 -42.34 8.66 5.02
CA PRO A 315 -41.03 8.26 5.51
C PRO A 315 -41.06 6.83 6.07
N SER A 316 -40.07 6.00 5.67
CA SER A 316 -39.94 4.61 6.10
C SER A 316 -38.72 4.46 7.01
N SER A 317 -38.96 4.07 8.28
CA SER A 317 -37.88 3.75 9.22
C SER A 317 -37.02 2.58 8.74
N GLN A 318 -37.63 1.61 8.04
CA GLN A 318 -36.93 0.47 7.45
C GLN A 318 -35.93 0.94 6.38
N VAL A 319 -36.36 1.79 5.44
CA VAL A 319 -35.49 2.33 4.40
C VAL A 319 -34.33 3.14 5.01
N ILE A 320 -34.61 3.98 6.00
CA ILE A 320 -33.58 4.75 6.72
C ILE A 320 -32.58 3.78 7.40
N THR A 321 -33.06 2.76 8.07
CA THR A 321 -32.19 1.77 8.75
C THR A 321 -31.30 1.03 7.74
N LEU A 322 -31.87 0.55 6.63
CA LEU A 322 -31.15 -0.14 5.57
C LEU A 322 -30.12 0.76 4.86
N PHE A 323 -30.38 2.05 4.79
CA PHE A 323 -29.45 3.04 4.25
C PHE A 323 -28.29 3.35 5.21
N VAL A 324 -28.58 3.55 6.49
CA VAL A 324 -27.59 3.99 7.50
C VAL A 324 -26.67 2.85 7.98
N LEU A 325 -27.20 1.63 8.10
CA LEU A 325 -26.44 0.52 8.68
C LEU A 325 -25.15 0.18 7.93
N PRO A 326 -25.09 0.13 6.58
CA PRO A 326 -23.83 -0.04 5.84
C PRO A 326 -22.78 1.03 6.15
N LEU A 327 -23.21 2.29 6.35
CA LEU A 327 -22.32 3.41 6.70
C LEU A 327 -21.72 3.22 8.10
N LEU A 328 -22.55 2.81 9.07
CA LEU A 328 -22.10 2.50 10.43
C LEU A 328 -21.10 1.35 10.44
N LEU A 329 -21.36 0.27 9.69
CA LEU A 329 -20.45 -0.87 9.58
C LEU A 329 -19.10 -0.45 8.97
N ALA A 330 -19.11 0.44 7.96
CA ALA A 330 -17.88 0.99 7.38
C ALA A 330 -17.10 1.84 8.39
N ALA A 331 -17.79 2.68 9.16
CA ALA A 331 -17.18 3.52 10.21
C ALA A 331 -16.58 2.66 11.34
N PHE A 332 -17.29 1.64 11.82
CA PHE A 332 -16.76 0.72 12.84
C PHE A 332 -15.52 -0.01 12.36
N ARG A 333 -15.48 -0.45 11.09
CA ARG A 333 -14.28 -1.05 10.50
C ARG A 333 -13.14 -0.05 10.44
N GLY A 334 -13.41 1.22 10.12
CA GLY A 334 -12.44 2.31 10.20
C GLY A 334 -11.86 2.48 11.60
N ALA A 335 -12.71 2.45 12.65
CA ALA A 335 -12.29 2.56 14.04
C ALA A 335 -11.40 1.38 14.48
N LEU A 336 -11.76 0.12 14.13
CA LEU A 336 -10.92 -1.05 14.40
C LEU A 336 -9.52 -0.91 13.78
N ARG A 337 -9.46 -0.37 12.56
CA ARG A 337 -8.21 -0.12 11.85
C ARG A 337 -7.35 0.93 12.58
N VAL A 338 -7.94 2.05 12.98
CA VAL A 338 -7.25 3.09 13.77
C VAL A 338 -6.68 2.51 15.06
N ILE A 339 -7.45 1.71 15.79
CA ILE A 339 -6.99 1.04 17.02
C ILE A 339 -5.75 0.18 16.72
N GLY A 340 -5.83 -0.73 15.75
CA GLY A 340 -4.71 -1.63 15.45
C GLY A 340 -3.46 -0.90 14.97
N VAL A 341 -3.63 0.14 14.14
CA VAL A 341 -2.51 0.92 13.61
C VAL A 341 -1.86 1.77 14.71
N THR A 342 -2.63 2.36 15.62
CA THR A 342 -2.08 3.13 16.76
C THR A 342 -1.37 2.25 17.80
N GLU A 343 -1.80 0.99 17.94
CA GLU A 343 -1.07 0.00 18.74
C GLU A 343 0.26 -0.41 18.05
N ALA A 344 0.27 -0.53 16.73
CA ALA A 344 1.44 -0.93 15.94
C ALA A 344 2.47 0.20 15.74
N MET A 345 2.03 1.46 15.78
CA MET A 345 2.88 2.64 15.58
C MET A 345 2.77 3.61 16.78
N PRO A 346 3.33 3.27 17.96
CA PRO A 346 3.20 4.09 19.15
C PRO A 346 3.84 5.49 19.01
N SER A 347 4.89 5.63 18.19
CA SER A 347 5.55 6.91 17.90
C SER A 347 4.67 7.90 17.13
N ALA A 348 3.75 7.42 16.27
CA ALA A 348 2.83 8.24 15.49
C ALA A 348 1.40 8.26 16.07
N ARG A 349 1.17 7.63 17.24
CA ARG A 349 -0.15 7.45 17.83
C ARG A 349 -0.91 8.75 18.01
N ALA A 350 -0.26 9.79 18.54
CA ALA A 350 -0.90 11.08 18.81
C ALA A 350 -1.42 11.72 17.50
N GLU A 351 -0.62 11.69 16.44
CA GLU A 351 -0.95 12.26 15.14
C GLU A 351 -2.11 11.49 14.47
N ILE A 352 -2.05 10.15 14.51
CA ILE A 352 -3.11 9.29 13.96
C ILE A 352 -4.43 9.48 14.71
N MET A 353 -4.38 9.59 16.05
CA MET A 353 -5.58 9.80 16.87
C MET A 353 -6.20 11.18 16.62
N ALA A 354 -5.39 12.23 16.48
CA ALA A 354 -5.88 13.57 16.15
C ALA A 354 -6.59 13.62 14.78
N GLN A 355 -6.22 12.75 13.87
CA GLN A 355 -6.78 12.64 12.52
C GLN A 355 -7.68 11.41 12.33
N SER A 356 -8.09 10.74 13.42
CA SER A 356 -8.87 9.50 13.35
C SER A 356 -10.18 9.62 12.57
N TRP A 357 -10.82 10.80 12.60
CA TRP A 357 -12.00 11.09 11.81
C TRP A 357 -11.82 10.85 10.30
N ILE A 358 -10.61 11.05 9.76
CA ILE A 358 -10.29 10.78 8.34
C ILE A 358 -10.47 9.30 8.05
N TYR A 359 -9.91 8.43 8.88
CA TYR A 359 -9.93 6.98 8.68
C TYR A 359 -11.26 6.33 9.07
N ILE A 360 -12.12 7.04 9.80
CA ILE A 360 -13.44 6.58 10.24
C ILE A 360 -14.54 7.12 9.34
N LEU A 361 -14.60 8.44 9.12
CA LEU A 361 -15.70 9.09 8.41
C LEU A 361 -15.41 9.28 6.92
N VAL A 362 -14.23 9.77 6.53
CA VAL A 362 -13.88 9.96 5.12
C VAL A 362 -13.80 8.62 4.38
N THR A 363 -13.52 7.54 5.09
CA THR A 363 -13.52 6.17 4.52
C THR A 363 -14.85 5.79 3.84
N ILE A 364 -15.97 6.43 4.23
CA ILE A 364 -17.30 6.22 3.61
C ILE A 364 -17.32 6.71 2.16
N LEU A 365 -16.51 7.73 1.83
CA LEU A 365 -16.40 8.29 0.48
C LEU A 365 -15.45 7.50 -0.42
N ILE A 366 -14.58 6.69 0.17
CA ILE A 366 -13.52 5.99 -0.56
C ILE A 366 -14.03 5.01 -1.62
N PRO A 367 -15.16 4.28 -1.44
CA PRO A 367 -15.72 3.45 -2.51
C PRO A 367 -16.05 4.22 -3.78
N PHE A 368 -16.48 5.48 -3.69
CA PHE A 368 -16.73 6.33 -4.86
C PHE A 368 -15.43 6.70 -5.58
N LEU A 369 -14.37 7.04 -4.83
CA LEU A 369 -13.06 7.28 -5.41
C LEU A 369 -12.51 6.01 -6.09
N TYR A 370 -12.66 4.85 -5.46
CA TYR A 370 -12.29 3.58 -6.08
C TYR A 370 -13.09 3.33 -7.36
N LEU A 371 -14.40 3.56 -7.37
CA LEU A 371 -15.23 3.37 -8.56
C LEU A 371 -14.78 4.28 -9.70
N LEU A 372 -14.42 5.54 -9.41
CA LEU A 372 -13.80 6.45 -10.36
C LEU A 372 -12.47 5.90 -10.91
N ASN A 373 -11.60 5.43 -10.03
CA ASN A 373 -10.31 4.86 -10.42
C ASN A 373 -10.48 3.57 -11.24
N PHE A 374 -11.42 2.69 -10.88
CA PHE A 374 -11.74 1.50 -11.65
C PHE A 374 -12.22 1.87 -13.05
N SER A 375 -13.13 2.83 -13.17
CA SER A 375 -13.64 3.32 -14.46
C SER A 375 -12.51 3.92 -15.31
N ALA A 376 -11.67 4.78 -14.72
CA ALA A 376 -10.51 5.35 -15.40
C ALA A 376 -9.49 4.28 -15.84
N SER A 377 -9.37 3.19 -15.07
CA SER A 377 -8.43 2.11 -15.39
C SER A 377 -8.86 1.25 -16.58
N LEU A 378 -10.15 1.27 -16.98
CA LEU A 378 -10.64 0.58 -18.19
C LEU A 378 -10.01 1.16 -19.45
N PHE A 379 -9.65 2.45 -19.42
CA PHE A 379 -9.14 3.15 -20.60
C PHE A 379 -7.61 3.24 -20.57
N GLY A 380 -6.98 2.65 -21.59
CA GLY A 380 -5.55 2.72 -21.81
C GLY A 380 -4.70 1.93 -20.80
N ARG A 381 -3.40 1.87 -21.08
CA ARG A 381 -2.37 1.19 -20.29
C ARG A 381 -1.24 2.14 -19.88
N ARG A 382 -1.39 3.44 -20.18
CA ARG A 382 -0.39 4.45 -19.82
C ARG A 382 -0.56 4.90 -18.39
N VAL A 383 0.56 5.05 -17.72
CA VAL A 383 0.68 5.59 -16.36
C VAL A 383 1.80 6.62 -16.32
N THR A 384 1.63 7.66 -15.53
CA THR A 384 2.70 8.61 -15.20
C THR A 384 3.20 8.31 -13.81
N TRP A 385 4.51 8.30 -13.63
CA TRP A 385 5.12 8.15 -12.33
C TRP A 385 6.36 9.04 -12.23
N ARG A 386 6.30 10.03 -11.34
CA ARG A 386 7.37 11.01 -11.12
C ARG A 386 7.88 11.66 -12.42
N GLY A 387 6.95 12.05 -13.29
CA GLY A 387 7.22 12.76 -14.55
C GLY A 387 7.60 11.85 -15.73
N ILE A 388 7.83 10.56 -15.50
CA ILE A 388 8.06 9.60 -16.59
C ILE A 388 6.73 8.95 -17.00
N GLN A 389 6.49 8.87 -18.30
CA GLN A 389 5.35 8.14 -18.84
C GLN A 389 5.74 6.72 -19.24
N TYR A 390 4.95 5.76 -18.79
CA TYR A 390 5.11 4.33 -19.09
C TYR A 390 3.85 3.77 -19.73
N GLU A 391 4.01 2.79 -20.61
CA GLU A 391 2.94 1.95 -21.11
C GLU A 391 3.15 0.53 -20.59
N ILE A 392 2.23 0.03 -19.75
CA ILE A 392 2.30 -1.31 -19.17
C ILE A 392 1.53 -2.26 -20.11
N ILE A 393 2.27 -2.96 -20.97
CA ILE A 393 1.69 -3.84 -21.99
C ILE A 393 1.19 -5.13 -21.33
N SER A 394 2.00 -5.73 -20.45
CA SER A 394 1.71 -6.93 -19.67
C SER A 394 2.50 -6.90 -18.36
N PRO A 395 2.32 -7.85 -17.44
CA PRO A 395 3.13 -7.93 -16.22
C PRO A 395 4.65 -8.03 -16.45
N ASP A 396 5.05 -8.54 -17.59
CA ASP A 396 6.44 -8.81 -18.01
C ASP A 396 6.89 -7.93 -19.18
N GLN A 397 6.11 -6.91 -19.55
CA GLN A 397 6.46 -6.00 -20.65
C GLN A 397 6.01 -4.56 -20.36
N THR A 398 6.98 -3.68 -20.24
CA THR A 398 6.80 -2.24 -20.04
C THR A 398 7.57 -1.47 -21.11
N ARG A 399 7.00 -0.38 -21.58
CA ARG A 399 7.65 0.58 -22.47
C ARG A 399 7.77 1.92 -21.79
N VAL A 400 8.96 2.51 -21.81
CA VAL A 400 9.16 3.91 -21.44
C VAL A 400 8.73 4.78 -22.63
N VAL A 401 7.74 5.64 -22.43
CA VAL A 401 7.18 6.49 -23.51
C VAL A 401 7.92 7.82 -23.59
N THR A 402 8.13 8.47 -22.43
CA THR A 402 8.95 9.68 -22.30
C THR A 402 9.89 9.49 -21.13
N PRO A 403 11.21 9.57 -21.35
CA PRO A 403 12.19 9.37 -20.30
C PRO A 403 12.25 10.54 -19.30
#